data_05ff47a002ee07f088d15f43214e5977
#
_entry.id   05ff47a002ee07f088d15f43214e5977
#
_cell.length_a   1.000
_cell.length_b   1.000
_cell.length_c   1.000
_cell.angle_alpha   90.00
_cell.angle_beta   90.00
_cell.angle_gamma   90.00
#
_symmetry.space_group_name_H-M   'P 1'
#
loop_
_entity.id
_entity.type
_entity.pdbx_description
1 polymer ?
#
loop_
_entity_poly.entity_id
_entity_poly.type
_entity_poly.pdbx_seq_one_letter_code
_entity_poly.pdbx_strand_id
1 'polypeptide(L)'
;IKGEGQTSKTSNQHIQSSNSHNQSTGTKDSDSEEIDQPLVKLQKPSNDSTYQTQSKTKQDSSKQLPQEKTTKRQIQTTENEQTTKVDSKKANDTQNVEKHTQEPKNDTSTSQKNHHQVATKEQSNRSTTRKTQKQSSNANQNHQSTHQAQFKNQYPVVFVHGFLGFAGDNQFSLAPKYWGGTKYNIDRNLTNEGYNVHEANIGAFSSNYDRAVELYYYVKGGRVDYGAAHAAKYGHHRYGRTYKGIMRDWEPGKKIHFIGHSMGGQTIRQMEEFLRNGNQEEIEYQRQHGGTISDLFTGGKDNMVASITTLGTPHNGTPAADKIGTRKLVKETINRIGRLSGGKDVDIDLGFSQWGLKQQPNESYIDYAERVSKSKIWNTEDQAVNDLTTQGAEKINQQTSLNPNIVYTTYTGSATHTGPLGNELPNSSEILLLNLTSRIIGKDVNKEIRPNDGVVPVISSQHPSNQAFKKVDDHTPATDKGVWQVRPVQHDWDHLDLVGMDAFDLTHTGRELGQFYLGIMDNIMRIEEADGITNK
;
A
#
# COMPACT_ATOMS: atom_id res chain seq x y z
N ILE A 1 9.42 16.01 -25.18
CA ILE A 1 9.85 14.70 -25.64
C ILE A 1 8.60 13.98 -26.11
N LYS A 2 8.51 13.73 -27.41
CA LYS A 2 7.40 12.97 -27.99
C LYS A 2 7.54 11.52 -27.58
N GLY A 3 6.64 11.03 -26.74
CA GLY A 3 6.51 9.62 -26.42
C GLY A 3 5.60 8.96 -27.43
N GLU A 4 6.16 8.12 -28.25
CA GLU A 4 5.37 7.25 -29.11
C GLU A 4 4.83 6.10 -28.29
N GLY A 5 3.53 5.88 -28.36
CA GLY A 5 2.89 4.75 -27.70
C GLY A 5 3.34 3.45 -28.36
N GLN A 6 4.05 2.64 -27.61
CA GLN A 6 4.36 1.28 -28.03
C GLN A 6 3.22 0.37 -27.62
N THR A 7 2.52 -0.15 -28.63
CA THR A 7 1.60 -1.26 -28.43
C THR A 7 2.41 -2.54 -28.31
N SER A 8 2.47 -3.12 -27.13
CA SER A 8 3.03 -4.46 -26.99
C SER A 8 2.07 -5.48 -27.61
N LYS A 9 2.56 -6.22 -28.57
CA LYS A 9 1.83 -7.38 -29.11
C LYS A 9 1.77 -8.45 -28.05
N THR A 10 0.59 -8.65 -27.50
CA THR A 10 0.30 -9.80 -26.64
C THR A 10 0.16 -11.04 -27.52
N SER A 11 1.04 -12.00 -27.35
CA SER A 11 0.83 -13.32 -27.92
C SER A 11 -0.25 -14.04 -27.12
N ASN A 12 -1.42 -14.19 -27.72
CA ASN A 12 -2.48 -15.03 -27.18
C ASN A 12 -2.08 -16.49 -27.28
N GLN A 13 -1.74 -17.09 -26.16
CA GLN A 13 -1.80 -18.54 -26.05
C GLN A 13 -3.16 -18.92 -25.47
N HIS A 14 -4.00 -19.49 -26.32
CA HIS A 14 -5.23 -20.14 -25.94
C HIS A 14 -4.89 -21.42 -25.15
N ILE A 15 -5.24 -21.41 -23.87
CA ILE A 15 -5.34 -22.66 -23.11
C ILE A 15 -6.82 -22.97 -22.95
N GLN A 16 -7.25 -24.05 -23.56
CA GLN A 16 -8.60 -24.59 -23.40
C GLN A 16 -8.74 -25.15 -21.98
N SER A 17 -9.70 -24.60 -21.24
CA SER A 17 -10.10 -25.14 -19.95
C SER A 17 -11.14 -26.24 -20.14
N SER A 18 -10.83 -27.42 -19.65
CA SER A 18 -11.82 -28.48 -19.47
C SER A 18 -12.51 -28.31 -18.12
N ASN A 19 -13.82 -28.14 -18.15
CA ASN A 19 -14.69 -28.13 -16.98
C ASN A 19 -14.74 -29.50 -16.31
N SER A 20 -14.48 -29.56 -15.03
CA SER A 20 -15.01 -30.64 -14.20
C SER A 20 -15.69 -30.03 -12.97
N HIS A 21 -16.99 -30.26 -12.91
CA HIS A 21 -17.83 -30.00 -11.75
C HIS A 21 -17.46 -30.95 -10.61
N ASN A 22 -17.24 -30.43 -9.43
CA ASN A 22 -17.48 -31.19 -8.21
C ASN A 22 -18.10 -30.28 -7.14
N GLN A 23 -19.31 -30.62 -6.83
CA GLN A 23 -20.05 -30.11 -5.67
C GLN A 23 -19.47 -30.76 -4.41
N SER A 24 -19.19 -30.00 -3.40
CA SER A 24 -19.18 -30.53 -2.04
C SER A 24 -19.91 -29.59 -1.10
N THR A 25 -20.95 -30.12 -0.55
CA THR A 25 -21.77 -29.60 0.54
C THR A 25 -21.09 -29.86 1.87
N GLY A 26 -21.22 -28.92 2.79
CA GLY A 26 -21.08 -29.24 4.20
C GLY A 26 -20.32 -28.24 5.04
N THR A 27 -21.09 -27.29 5.53
CA THR A 27 -20.76 -26.41 6.64
C THR A 27 -20.78 -27.13 7.96
N LYS A 28 -19.85 -26.82 8.83
CA LYS A 28 -20.13 -26.69 10.27
C LYS A 28 -19.10 -25.77 10.90
N ASP A 29 -19.62 -24.75 11.55
CA ASP A 29 -18.90 -23.89 12.47
C ASP A 29 -18.29 -24.72 13.62
N SER A 30 -17.07 -24.52 13.92
CA SER A 30 -16.49 -24.87 15.19
C SER A 30 -15.35 -23.93 15.55
N ASP A 31 -15.40 -23.53 16.79
CA ASP A 31 -14.59 -22.57 17.50
C ASP A 31 -13.09 -22.61 17.19
N SER A 32 -12.54 -21.41 17.12
CA SER A 32 -11.13 -21.15 16.88
C SER A 32 -10.27 -21.62 18.03
N GLU A 33 -9.71 -22.78 17.92
CA GLU A 33 -8.46 -23.11 18.62
C GLU A 33 -7.29 -22.60 17.79
N GLU A 34 -6.49 -21.76 18.40
CA GLU A 34 -5.21 -21.29 17.89
C GLU A 34 -4.28 -22.50 17.76
N ILE A 35 -4.29 -23.16 16.62
CA ILE A 35 -3.37 -24.27 16.35
C ILE A 35 -2.03 -23.65 15.98
N ASP A 36 -1.08 -23.85 16.87
CA ASP A 36 0.35 -23.59 16.66
C ASP A 36 0.79 -24.36 15.41
N GLN A 37 0.89 -23.69 14.27
CA GLN A 37 1.30 -24.33 13.03
C GLN A 37 2.81 -24.44 12.99
N PRO A 38 3.36 -25.62 12.80
CA PRO A 38 4.80 -25.78 12.70
C PRO A 38 5.34 -25.05 11.46
N LEU A 39 6.45 -24.36 11.64
CA LEU A 39 7.27 -23.85 10.54
C LEU A 39 7.57 -24.99 9.55
N VAL A 40 7.21 -24.80 8.31
CA VAL A 40 7.56 -25.76 7.25
C VAL A 40 9.08 -25.86 7.20
N LYS A 41 9.63 -27.00 7.55
CA LYS A 41 11.08 -27.24 7.43
C LYS A 41 11.45 -27.22 5.94
N LEU A 42 12.35 -26.31 5.59
CA LEU A 42 13.00 -26.30 4.28
C LEU A 42 13.66 -27.65 4.05
N GLN A 43 13.12 -28.46 3.15
CA GLN A 43 13.90 -29.49 2.50
C GLN A 43 14.85 -28.80 1.53
N LYS A 44 16.15 -29.02 1.73
CA LYS A 44 17.16 -28.58 0.77
C LYS A 44 16.80 -29.18 -0.60
N PRO A 45 16.83 -28.37 -1.66
CA PRO A 45 16.72 -28.94 -3.00
C PRO A 45 17.89 -29.89 -3.21
N SER A 46 17.59 -31.10 -3.62
CA SER A 46 18.61 -32.06 -4.06
C SER A 46 19.28 -31.47 -5.30
N ASN A 47 20.58 -31.22 -5.20
CA ASN A 47 21.42 -30.89 -6.33
C ASN A 47 21.41 -32.07 -7.31
N ASP A 48 20.67 -31.96 -8.39
CA ASP A 48 20.96 -32.69 -9.61
C ASP A 48 20.39 -31.90 -10.80
N SER A 49 21.21 -31.06 -11.33
CA SER A 49 21.31 -30.84 -12.78
C SER A 49 22.60 -30.06 -13.06
N THR A 50 23.59 -30.81 -13.43
CA THR A 50 24.80 -30.33 -14.06
C THR A 50 24.49 -29.63 -15.38
N TYR A 51 24.68 -28.30 -15.40
CA TYR A 51 25.05 -27.62 -16.62
C TYR A 51 26.39 -26.90 -16.37
N GLN A 52 27.44 -27.54 -16.85
CA GLN A 52 28.73 -26.91 -16.98
C GLN A 52 28.66 -25.89 -18.12
N THR A 53 28.78 -24.65 -17.79
CA THR A 53 29.24 -23.65 -18.75
C THR A 53 30.59 -23.17 -18.26
N GLN A 54 31.63 -23.65 -18.93
CA GLN A 54 32.97 -23.12 -18.76
C GLN A 54 33.02 -21.70 -19.36
N SER A 55 33.21 -20.72 -18.55
CA SER A 55 33.84 -19.48 -19.00
C SER A 55 35.06 -19.19 -18.12
N LYS A 56 36.19 -19.37 -18.74
CA LYS A 56 37.47 -18.91 -18.22
C LYS A 56 37.44 -17.40 -18.15
N THR A 57 37.51 -16.85 -16.98
CA THR A 57 37.94 -15.47 -16.82
C THR A 57 39.10 -15.42 -15.83
N LYS A 58 40.17 -14.87 -16.32
CA LYS A 58 41.41 -14.69 -15.59
C LYS A 58 41.17 -13.77 -14.38
N GLN A 59 41.69 -14.22 -13.25
CA GLN A 59 41.94 -13.36 -12.11
C GLN A 59 42.82 -12.18 -12.54
N ASP A 60 42.33 -11.00 -12.35
CA ASP A 60 43.17 -9.84 -12.19
C ASP A 60 42.86 -9.20 -10.83
N SER A 61 43.81 -9.43 -9.94
CA SER A 61 43.78 -8.93 -8.59
C SER A 61 44.41 -7.53 -8.63
N SER A 62 43.60 -6.50 -8.60
CA SER A 62 44.15 -5.20 -8.24
C SER A 62 43.11 -4.28 -7.61
N LYS A 63 43.31 -4.07 -6.34
CA LYS A 63 43.06 -2.84 -5.60
C LYS A 63 41.61 -2.31 -5.57
N GLN A 64 40.82 -2.87 -4.67
CA GLN A 64 39.73 -2.10 -4.09
C GLN A 64 40.29 -0.99 -3.18
N LEU A 65 40.00 0.23 -3.53
CA LEU A 65 40.37 1.43 -2.78
C LEU A 65 39.61 1.49 -1.44
N PRO A 66 40.30 1.84 -0.35
CA PRO A 66 39.67 1.96 0.97
C PRO A 66 38.63 3.09 1.11
N GLN A 67 38.51 3.93 0.08
CA GLN A 67 37.64 5.12 0.11
C GLN A 67 36.14 4.82 0.06
N GLU A 68 35.70 3.72 -0.53
CA GLU A 68 34.27 3.40 -0.61
C GLU A 68 33.62 3.07 0.75
N LYS A 69 34.39 2.43 1.63
CA LYS A 69 33.88 2.12 2.98
C LYS A 69 33.75 3.35 3.87
N THR A 70 34.60 4.33 3.69
CA THR A 70 34.59 5.57 4.47
C THR A 70 33.41 6.48 4.05
N THR A 71 33.15 6.54 2.75
CA THR A 71 32.04 7.35 2.21
C THR A 71 30.68 6.79 2.62
N LYS A 72 30.53 5.46 2.59
CA LYS A 72 29.29 4.81 3.06
C LYS A 72 29.05 5.04 4.56
N ARG A 73 30.10 5.07 5.36
CA ARG A 73 30.00 5.31 6.80
C ARG A 73 29.61 6.75 7.13
N GLN A 74 30.12 7.72 6.38
CA GLN A 74 29.77 9.14 6.54
C GLN A 74 28.32 9.43 6.14
N ILE A 75 27.86 8.85 5.04
CA ILE A 75 26.48 9.00 4.58
C ILE A 75 25.49 8.42 5.62
N GLN A 76 25.81 7.27 6.20
CA GLN A 76 24.96 6.63 7.22
C GLN A 76 24.88 7.46 8.52
N THR A 77 25.98 8.10 8.91
CA THR A 77 25.99 8.92 10.13
C THR A 77 25.20 10.22 9.93
N THR A 78 25.27 10.80 8.74
CA THR A 78 24.52 12.01 8.39
C THR A 78 23.00 11.77 8.37
N GLU A 79 22.58 10.60 7.89
CA GLU A 79 21.17 10.20 7.91
C GLU A 79 20.59 10.13 9.32
N ASN A 80 21.34 9.51 10.24
CA ASN A 80 20.91 9.34 11.61
C ASN A 80 20.75 10.69 12.32
N GLU A 81 21.67 11.60 12.10
CA GLU A 81 21.63 12.92 12.73
C GLU A 81 20.46 13.79 12.21
N GLN A 82 20.19 13.75 10.91
CA GLN A 82 19.09 14.51 10.33
C GLN A 82 17.72 13.99 10.77
N THR A 83 17.55 12.67 10.77
CA THR A 83 16.30 12.04 11.20
C THR A 83 15.99 12.33 12.66
N THR A 84 17.02 12.28 13.51
CA THR A 84 16.85 12.56 14.95
C THR A 84 16.49 14.04 15.22
N LYS A 85 17.05 14.97 14.46
CA LYS A 85 16.76 16.40 14.62
C LYS A 85 15.34 16.76 14.17
N VAL A 86 14.84 16.13 13.13
CA VAL A 86 13.47 16.37 12.65
C VAL A 86 12.45 15.82 13.63
N ASP A 87 12.70 14.64 14.17
CA ASP A 87 11.79 14.03 15.14
C ASP A 87 11.67 14.86 16.44
N SER A 88 12.78 15.46 16.90
CA SER A 88 12.75 16.33 18.06
C SER A 88 11.98 17.64 17.81
N LYS A 89 12.06 18.21 16.60
CA LYS A 89 11.25 19.35 16.21
C LYS A 89 9.75 19.00 16.13
N LYS A 90 9.44 17.84 15.56
CA LYS A 90 8.05 17.38 15.49
C LYS A 90 7.40 17.25 16.87
N ALA A 91 8.11 16.66 17.80
CA ALA A 91 7.60 16.49 19.16
C ALA A 91 7.35 17.84 19.87
N ASN A 92 8.23 18.81 19.67
CA ASN A 92 8.11 20.12 20.30
C ASN A 92 6.97 20.96 19.69
N ASP A 93 6.78 20.90 18.37
CA ASP A 93 5.71 21.65 17.72
C ASP A 93 4.33 21.07 18.04
N THR A 94 4.22 19.76 18.19
CA THR A 94 2.96 19.13 18.60
C THR A 94 2.57 19.54 20.03
N GLN A 95 3.54 19.66 20.94
CA GLN A 95 3.30 20.13 22.29
C GLN A 95 2.91 21.62 22.31
N ASN A 96 3.48 22.43 21.44
CA ASN A 96 3.14 23.85 21.35
C ASN A 96 1.76 24.09 20.72
N VAL A 97 1.34 23.26 19.78
CA VAL A 97 0.00 23.36 19.18
C VAL A 97 -1.09 22.97 20.20
N GLU A 98 -0.84 21.98 21.04
CA GLU A 98 -1.80 21.63 22.11
C GLU A 98 -1.94 22.71 23.18
N LYS A 99 -0.88 23.49 23.44
CA LYS A 99 -0.94 24.62 24.38
C LYS A 99 -1.67 25.85 23.82
N HIS A 100 -1.74 26.01 22.52
CA HIS A 100 -2.43 27.13 21.89
C HIS A 100 -3.92 26.92 21.60
N THR A 101 -4.41 25.66 21.73
CA THR A 101 -5.83 25.34 21.56
C THR A 101 -6.66 25.41 22.86
N GLN A 102 -6.06 25.85 23.96
CA GLN A 102 -6.85 26.22 25.13
C GLN A 102 -7.34 27.64 24.95
N GLU A 103 -8.50 27.75 24.37
CA GLU A 103 -9.26 29.02 24.41
C GLU A 103 -9.54 29.45 25.84
N PRO A 104 -9.49 30.75 26.09
CA PRO A 104 -9.85 31.26 27.42
C PRO A 104 -11.32 30.96 27.71
N LYS A 105 -11.51 30.29 28.80
CA LYS A 105 -12.83 30.09 29.38
C LYS A 105 -13.53 31.42 29.59
N ASN A 106 -14.48 31.73 28.78
CA ASN A 106 -15.52 32.68 29.16
C ASN A 106 -16.86 31.97 29.06
N ASP A 107 -17.31 31.61 30.21
CA ASP A 107 -18.60 31.01 30.44
C ASP A 107 -19.72 32.02 30.12
N THR A 108 -20.61 31.57 29.26
CA THR A 108 -21.97 32.03 29.36
C THR A 108 -22.86 30.80 29.46
N SER A 109 -23.54 30.73 30.58
CA SER A 109 -24.39 29.63 31.04
C SER A 109 -25.58 29.30 30.12
N THR A 110 -25.68 29.91 28.96
CA THR A 110 -26.75 29.72 27.98
C THR A 110 -26.48 28.65 26.95
N SER A 111 -25.21 28.23 26.77
CA SER A 111 -24.90 27.22 25.76
C SER A 111 -25.17 25.77 26.22
N GLN A 112 -25.12 25.51 27.52
CA GLN A 112 -25.37 24.17 28.05
C GLN A 112 -26.84 23.72 27.93
N LYS A 113 -27.81 24.63 27.99
CA LYS A 113 -29.23 24.27 27.81
C LYS A 113 -29.58 23.90 26.38
N ASN A 114 -28.89 24.47 25.40
CA ASN A 114 -29.13 24.13 23.99
C ASN A 114 -28.51 22.79 23.58
N HIS A 115 -27.37 22.43 24.18
CA HIS A 115 -26.75 21.11 23.91
C HIS A 115 -27.57 19.95 24.48
N HIS A 116 -28.24 20.15 25.61
CA HIS A 116 -29.07 19.10 26.21
C HIS A 116 -30.36 18.85 25.42
N GLN A 117 -30.95 19.89 24.81
CA GLN A 117 -32.14 19.73 23.98
C GLN A 117 -31.85 19.07 22.63
N VAL A 118 -30.68 19.35 22.01
CA VAL A 118 -30.26 18.70 20.76
C VAL A 118 -29.95 17.22 20.97
N ALA A 119 -29.26 16.87 22.07
CA ALA A 119 -28.98 15.48 22.41
C ALA A 119 -30.26 14.65 22.70
N THR A 120 -31.27 15.29 23.33
CA THR A 120 -32.55 14.62 23.61
C THR A 120 -33.37 14.38 22.33
N LYS A 121 -33.29 15.29 21.36
CA LYS A 121 -33.93 15.11 20.06
C LYS A 121 -33.27 14.01 19.22
N GLU A 122 -31.94 13.90 19.25
CA GLU A 122 -31.22 12.83 18.57
C GLU A 122 -31.50 11.45 19.20
N GLN A 123 -31.61 11.37 20.52
CA GLN A 123 -32.00 10.11 21.19
C GLN A 123 -33.45 9.71 20.89
N SER A 124 -34.33 10.69 20.78
CA SER A 124 -35.74 10.43 20.38
C SER A 124 -35.82 9.90 18.94
N ASN A 125 -35.06 10.47 18.02
CA ASN A 125 -35.03 10.01 16.64
C ASN A 125 -34.35 8.62 16.49
N ARG A 126 -33.34 8.31 17.29
CA ARG A 126 -32.72 6.97 17.32
C ARG A 126 -33.66 5.90 17.85
N SER A 127 -34.47 6.24 18.86
CA SER A 127 -35.43 5.28 19.41
C SER A 127 -36.60 5.01 18.46
N THR A 128 -37.01 5.99 17.67
CA THR A 128 -38.08 5.84 16.67
C THR A 128 -37.61 5.01 15.48
N THR A 129 -36.37 5.22 15.04
CA THR A 129 -35.76 4.44 13.95
C THR A 129 -35.55 2.96 14.36
N ARG A 130 -35.20 2.72 15.64
CA ARG A 130 -35.04 1.36 16.17
C ARG A 130 -36.37 0.58 16.29
N LYS A 131 -37.48 1.27 16.58
CA LYS A 131 -38.82 0.64 16.63
C LYS A 131 -39.33 0.28 15.23
N THR A 132 -38.99 1.08 14.22
CA THR A 132 -39.38 0.79 12.83
C THR A 132 -38.61 -0.39 12.24
N GLN A 133 -37.36 -0.57 12.65
CA GLN A 133 -36.54 -1.71 12.20
C GLN A 133 -36.99 -3.05 12.76
N LYS A 134 -37.66 -3.09 13.94
CA LYS A 134 -38.17 -4.33 14.51
C LYS A 134 -39.43 -4.86 13.83
N GLN A 135 -40.15 -4.01 13.10
CA GLN A 135 -41.38 -4.44 12.39
C GLN A 135 -41.13 -4.86 10.94
N SER A 136 -39.94 -4.63 10.38
CA SER A 136 -39.63 -4.91 8.96
C SER A 136 -38.78 -6.15 8.73
N SER A 137 -38.71 -7.07 9.69
CA SER A 137 -37.82 -8.25 9.59
C SER A 137 -38.20 -9.26 8.48
N ASN A 138 -39.31 -9.04 7.76
CA ASN A 138 -39.69 -9.88 6.64
C ASN A 138 -39.54 -9.26 5.25
N ALA A 139 -38.95 -8.04 5.16
CA ALA A 139 -38.73 -7.36 3.88
C ALA A 139 -37.25 -7.28 3.49
N ASN A 140 -36.39 -8.10 4.11
CA ASN A 140 -34.93 -7.89 4.18
C ASN A 140 -34.12 -8.22 2.91
N GLN A 141 -34.75 -8.69 1.83
CA GLN A 141 -33.96 -8.95 0.59
C GLN A 141 -33.92 -7.77 -0.38
N ASN A 142 -34.86 -6.82 -0.26
CA ASN A 142 -34.90 -5.65 -1.14
C ASN A 142 -34.21 -4.41 -0.59
N HIS A 143 -33.84 -4.38 0.70
CA HIS A 143 -33.22 -3.20 1.33
C HIS A 143 -31.70 -3.12 1.21
N GLN A 144 -31.00 -4.23 0.97
CA GLN A 144 -29.55 -4.18 0.74
C GLN A 144 -29.17 -3.51 -0.58
N SER A 145 -30.02 -3.64 -1.61
CA SER A 145 -29.79 -2.96 -2.89
C SER A 145 -30.03 -1.45 -2.83
N THR A 146 -30.89 -0.98 -1.91
CA THR A 146 -31.16 0.45 -1.73
C THR A 146 -30.10 1.17 -0.91
N HIS A 147 -29.35 0.50 -0.02
CA HIS A 147 -28.24 1.10 0.72
C HIS A 147 -27.06 1.46 -0.18
N GLN A 148 -26.76 0.65 -1.19
CA GLN A 148 -25.71 0.95 -2.16
C GLN A 148 -26.08 2.11 -3.10
N ALA A 149 -27.37 2.35 -3.35
CA ALA A 149 -27.87 3.47 -4.15
C ALA A 149 -27.71 4.84 -3.45
N GLN A 150 -27.33 4.88 -2.17
CA GLN A 150 -27.14 6.13 -1.40
C GLN A 150 -25.75 6.73 -1.58
N PHE A 151 -24.76 5.97 -2.03
CA PHE A 151 -23.44 6.48 -2.31
C PHE A 151 -23.34 7.04 -3.74
N LYS A 152 -22.50 8.04 -3.92
CA LYS A 152 -22.21 8.60 -5.24
C LYS A 152 -21.56 7.56 -6.17
N ASN A 153 -20.60 6.79 -5.64
CA ASN A 153 -19.94 5.71 -6.37
C ASN A 153 -20.68 4.37 -6.14
N GLN A 154 -20.86 3.61 -7.21
CA GLN A 154 -21.50 2.28 -7.15
C GLN A 154 -20.49 1.19 -6.83
N TYR A 155 -19.26 1.34 -7.27
CA TYR A 155 -18.16 0.46 -6.89
C TYR A 155 -17.42 1.04 -5.69
N PRO A 156 -17.18 0.27 -4.62
CA PRO A 156 -16.40 0.76 -3.49
C PRO A 156 -15.02 1.22 -3.91
N VAL A 157 -14.47 2.17 -3.19
CA VAL A 157 -13.09 2.63 -3.33
C VAL A 157 -12.26 2.11 -2.16
N VAL A 158 -11.15 1.46 -2.45
CA VAL A 158 -10.21 0.96 -1.45
C VAL A 158 -8.87 1.67 -1.60
N PHE A 159 -8.46 2.36 -0.54
CA PHE A 159 -7.15 2.99 -0.41
C PHE A 159 -6.13 1.98 0.11
N VAL A 160 -4.99 1.88 -0.55
CA VAL A 160 -3.91 0.95 -0.20
C VAL A 160 -2.65 1.73 0.11
N HIS A 161 -2.25 1.72 1.40
CA HIS A 161 -1.04 2.39 1.86
C HIS A 161 0.24 1.74 1.32
N GLY A 162 1.34 2.47 1.38
CA GLY A 162 2.65 2.00 0.96
C GLY A 162 3.48 1.39 2.09
N PHE A 163 4.77 1.32 1.83
CA PHE A 163 5.79 0.88 2.77
C PHE A 163 5.76 1.72 4.05
N LEU A 164 5.90 1.08 5.19
CA LEU A 164 5.77 1.67 6.53
C LEU A 164 4.35 2.21 6.86
N GLY A 165 3.39 1.95 6.00
CA GLY A 165 2.02 2.43 6.19
C GLY A 165 1.20 1.58 7.14
N PHE A 166 0.06 2.14 7.51
CA PHE A 166 -0.91 1.53 8.41
C PHE A 166 -2.29 2.16 8.15
N ALA A 167 -3.32 1.51 8.63
CA ALA A 167 -4.68 2.01 8.56
C ALA A 167 -5.58 1.28 9.57
N GLY A 168 -6.77 1.79 9.81
CA GLY A 168 -7.77 1.16 10.67
C GLY A 168 -7.26 0.91 12.08
N ASP A 169 -7.43 -0.32 12.56
CA ASP A 169 -7.09 -0.73 13.93
C ASP A 169 -5.59 -0.78 14.22
N ASN A 170 -4.77 -0.77 13.18
CA ASN A 170 -3.31 -0.81 13.28
C ASN A 170 -2.69 0.59 13.30
N GLN A 171 -3.39 1.56 13.85
CA GLN A 171 -2.96 2.95 13.88
C GLN A 171 -2.65 3.40 15.29
N PHE A 172 -1.50 4.07 15.48
CA PHE A 172 -1.20 4.76 16.74
C PHE A 172 -2.16 5.91 16.99
N SER A 173 -2.67 6.02 18.20
CA SER A 173 -3.54 7.14 18.59
C SER A 173 -2.83 8.50 18.55
N LEU A 174 -1.50 8.52 18.65
CA LEU A 174 -0.66 9.71 18.65
C LEU A 174 -0.01 10.01 17.29
N ALA A 175 -0.05 9.07 16.35
CA ALA A 175 0.53 9.28 15.02
C ALA A 175 -0.46 9.97 14.10
N PRO A 176 0.00 10.84 13.17
CA PRO A 176 -0.82 11.33 12.08
C PRO A 176 -1.40 10.15 11.28
N LYS A 177 -2.63 10.32 10.78
CA LYS A 177 -3.22 9.33 9.90
C LYS A 177 -2.42 9.23 8.60
N TYR A 178 -2.27 8.02 8.08
CA TYR A 178 -1.61 7.83 6.78
C TYR A 178 -2.33 8.63 5.69
N TRP A 179 -3.64 8.51 5.63
CA TRP A 179 -4.49 9.18 4.64
C TRP A 179 -5.00 10.52 5.17
N GLY A 180 -4.17 11.53 4.98
CA GLY A 180 -4.52 12.91 5.29
C GLY A 180 -3.74 13.56 6.43
N GLY A 181 -3.00 12.78 7.21
CA GLY A 181 -2.24 13.29 8.35
C GLY A 181 -3.14 13.98 9.37
N THR A 182 -2.75 15.18 9.75
CA THR A 182 -3.54 16.08 10.61
C THR A 182 -4.30 17.15 9.82
N LYS A 183 -4.06 17.27 8.53
CA LYS A 183 -4.57 18.35 7.67
C LYS A 183 -5.98 18.11 7.16
N TYR A 184 -6.26 16.89 6.75
CA TYR A 184 -7.49 16.52 6.09
C TYR A 184 -7.73 15.02 6.26
N ASN A 185 -8.73 14.65 7.03
CA ASN A 185 -9.10 13.25 7.16
C ASN A 185 -9.78 12.78 5.88
N ILE A 186 -9.03 12.12 5.01
CA ILE A 186 -9.48 11.74 3.66
C ILE A 186 -10.70 10.85 3.74
N ASP A 187 -10.65 9.78 4.51
CA ASP A 187 -11.76 8.84 4.69
C ASP A 187 -13.03 9.54 5.19
N ARG A 188 -12.94 10.27 6.30
CA ARG A 188 -14.08 10.98 6.87
C ARG A 188 -14.68 12.00 5.91
N ASN A 189 -13.84 12.83 5.29
CA ASN A 189 -14.32 13.91 4.43
C ASN A 189 -14.94 13.37 3.15
N LEU A 190 -14.35 12.33 2.54
CA LEU A 190 -14.95 11.69 1.37
C LEU A 190 -16.25 10.97 1.72
N THR A 191 -16.32 10.33 2.87
CA THR A 191 -17.56 9.72 3.38
C THR A 191 -18.65 10.77 3.59
N ASN A 192 -18.31 11.91 4.17
CA ASN A 192 -19.24 13.04 4.36
C ASN A 192 -19.71 13.64 3.03
N GLU A 193 -18.89 13.57 1.98
CA GLU A 193 -19.27 13.97 0.63
C GLU A 193 -20.16 12.94 -0.09
N GLY A 194 -20.40 11.78 0.51
CA GLY A 194 -21.25 10.75 -0.01
C GLY A 194 -20.55 9.63 -0.77
N TYR A 195 -19.25 9.51 -0.65
CA TYR A 195 -18.49 8.42 -1.27
C TYR A 195 -18.37 7.21 -0.35
N ASN A 196 -18.40 6.02 -0.94
CA ASN A 196 -18.13 4.75 -0.28
C ASN A 196 -16.64 4.44 -0.42
N VAL A 197 -15.88 4.68 0.63
CA VAL A 197 -14.43 4.52 0.67
C VAL A 197 -13.98 3.69 1.87
N HIS A 198 -12.90 2.94 1.70
CA HIS A 198 -12.32 2.07 2.71
C HIS A 198 -10.80 2.20 2.68
N GLU A 199 -10.16 2.04 3.83
CA GLU A 199 -8.72 2.02 3.96
C GLU A 199 -8.25 0.61 4.29
N ALA A 200 -7.51 -0.03 3.39
CA ALA A 200 -6.93 -1.34 3.66
C ALA A 200 -5.78 -1.24 4.65
N ASN A 201 -5.72 -2.20 5.56
CA ASN A 201 -4.62 -2.37 6.50
C ASN A 201 -3.87 -3.66 6.19
N ILE A 202 -2.67 -3.54 5.66
CA ILE A 202 -1.81 -4.64 5.23
C ILE A 202 -0.40 -4.47 5.79
N GLY A 203 0.45 -5.47 5.67
CA GLY A 203 1.77 -5.47 6.30
C GLY A 203 2.66 -4.32 5.85
N ALA A 204 3.16 -3.53 6.83
CA ALA A 204 3.97 -2.34 6.59
C ALA A 204 5.34 -2.65 5.95
N PHE A 205 5.91 -3.81 6.27
CA PHE A 205 7.24 -4.27 5.83
C PHE A 205 7.20 -5.49 4.92
N SER A 206 6.02 -6.04 4.67
CA SER A 206 5.86 -7.24 3.87
C SER A 206 6.16 -6.98 2.40
N SER A 207 6.52 -8.05 1.68
CA SER A 207 6.68 -8.00 0.23
C SER A 207 5.38 -7.61 -0.48
N ASN A 208 5.48 -7.17 -1.72
CA ASN A 208 4.29 -6.97 -2.55
C ASN A 208 3.46 -8.23 -2.70
N TYR A 209 4.09 -9.40 -2.77
CA TYR A 209 3.38 -10.67 -2.79
C TYR A 209 2.51 -10.86 -1.55
N ASP A 210 3.09 -10.80 -0.36
CA ASP A 210 2.38 -10.97 0.91
C ASP A 210 1.30 -9.90 1.09
N ARG A 211 1.61 -8.65 0.74
CA ARG A 211 0.66 -7.54 0.79
C ARG A 211 -0.50 -7.70 -0.19
N ALA A 212 -0.25 -8.21 -1.38
CA ALA A 212 -1.28 -8.49 -2.38
C ALA A 212 -2.26 -9.58 -1.89
N VAL A 213 -1.73 -10.62 -1.26
CA VAL A 213 -2.56 -11.66 -0.63
C VAL A 213 -3.39 -11.08 0.51
N GLU A 214 -2.79 -10.30 1.39
CA GLU A 214 -3.49 -9.63 2.48
C GLU A 214 -4.56 -8.67 1.98
N LEU A 215 -4.30 -7.92 0.92
CA LEU A 215 -5.29 -7.02 0.30
C LEU A 215 -6.51 -7.78 -0.22
N TYR A 216 -6.30 -8.92 -0.86
CA TYR A 216 -7.40 -9.78 -1.29
C TYR A 216 -8.28 -10.20 -0.12
N TYR A 217 -7.68 -10.69 0.97
CA TYR A 217 -8.43 -11.12 2.14
C TYR A 217 -9.02 -9.95 2.93
N TYR A 218 -8.39 -8.77 2.90
CA TYR A 218 -9.01 -7.56 3.45
C TYR A 218 -10.37 -7.28 2.79
N VAL A 219 -10.46 -7.43 1.48
CA VAL A 219 -11.72 -7.24 0.75
C VAL A 219 -12.66 -8.42 0.91
N LYS A 220 -12.18 -9.62 0.59
CA LYS A 220 -13.00 -10.84 0.55
C LYS A 220 -13.38 -11.36 1.93
N GLY A 221 -12.52 -11.14 2.92
CA GLY A 221 -12.62 -11.77 4.23
C GLY A 221 -12.03 -13.17 4.26
N GLY A 222 -11.72 -13.61 5.46
CA GLY A 222 -11.16 -14.93 5.73
C GLY A 222 -9.72 -14.87 6.22
N ARG A 223 -9.18 -16.04 6.48
CA ARG A 223 -7.79 -16.21 6.92
C ARG A 223 -6.85 -16.09 5.74
N VAL A 224 -5.86 -15.21 5.86
CA VAL A 224 -4.81 -15.04 4.86
C VAL A 224 -4.10 -16.35 4.60
N ASP A 225 -4.03 -16.76 3.35
CA ASP A 225 -3.28 -17.91 2.86
C ASP A 225 -2.23 -17.42 1.87
N TYR A 226 -0.99 -17.35 2.30
CA TYR A 226 0.13 -16.89 1.45
C TYR A 226 0.53 -17.91 0.38
N GLY A 227 0.00 -19.12 0.44
CA GLY A 227 0.34 -20.21 -0.44
C GLY A 227 1.35 -21.19 0.16
N ALA A 228 1.11 -22.48 -0.07
CA ALA A 228 1.98 -23.53 0.45
C ALA A 228 3.38 -23.50 -0.16
N ALA A 229 3.49 -23.27 -1.47
CA ALA A 229 4.78 -23.17 -2.16
C ALA A 229 5.56 -21.93 -1.72
N HIS A 230 4.91 -20.77 -1.64
CA HIS A 230 5.52 -19.52 -1.21
C HIS A 230 6.04 -19.62 0.22
N ALA A 231 5.23 -20.12 1.14
CA ALA A 231 5.62 -20.31 2.53
C ALA A 231 6.81 -21.27 2.69
N ALA A 232 6.82 -22.37 1.95
CA ALA A 232 7.93 -23.30 1.93
C ALA A 232 9.21 -22.69 1.36
N LYS A 233 9.09 -21.95 0.27
CA LYS A 233 10.23 -21.30 -0.40
C LYS A 233 10.94 -20.28 0.49
N TYR A 234 10.19 -19.46 1.19
CA TYR A 234 10.74 -18.36 2.00
C TYR A 234 10.85 -18.69 3.49
N GLY A 235 10.26 -19.77 3.95
CA GLY A 235 10.37 -20.24 5.32
C GLY A 235 9.56 -19.43 6.33
N HIS A 236 8.36 -19.00 5.96
CA HIS A 236 7.41 -18.39 6.89
C HIS A 236 6.10 -19.17 6.96
N HIS A 237 5.21 -18.78 7.86
CA HIS A 237 3.90 -19.41 7.99
C HIS A 237 3.08 -19.24 6.73
N ARG A 238 2.37 -20.30 6.33
CA ARG A 238 1.44 -20.27 5.21
C ARG A 238 0.25 -19.36 5.48
N TYR A 239 -0.28 -19.42 6.69
CA TYR A 239 -1.46 -18.68 7.08
C TYR A 239 -1.10 -17.47 7.92
N GLY A 240 -1.79 -16.36 7.69
CA GLY A 240 -1.66 -15.12 8.42
C GLY A 240 -2.92 -14.78 9.20
N ARG A 241 -3.12 -13.48 9.41
CA ARG A 241 -4.28 -12.95 10.14
C ARG A 241 -5.60 -13.25 9.42
N THR A 242 -6.69 -13.17 10.16
CA THR A 242 -8.04 -13.27 9.62
C THR A 242 -8.63 -11.87 9.45
N TYR A 243 -9.12 -11.59 8.26
CA TYR A 243 -9.85 -10.36 7.95
C TYR A 243 -11.35 -10.60 8.00
N LYS A 244 -12.08 -9.60 8.50
CA LYS A 244 -13.55 -9.61 8.48
C LYS A 244 -14.12 -9.58 7.07
N GLY A 245 -13.43 -8.89 6.15
CA GLY A 245 -13.89 -8.60 4.81
C GLY A 245 -14.81 -7.39 4.76
N ILE A 246 -14.70 -6.62 3.68
CA ILE A 246 -15.59 -5.50 3.38
C ILE A 246 -16.61 -5.86 2.31
N MET A 247 -16.32 -6.88 1.50
CA MET A 247 -17.17 -7.37 0.42
C MET A 247 -16.98 -8.88 0.30
N ARG A 248 -17.68 -9.65 1.13
CA ARG A 248 -17.57 -11.11 1.16
C ARG A 248 -18.08 -11.78 -0.11
N ASP A 249 -18.94 -11.12 -0.83
CA ASP A 249 -19.50 -11.54 -2.12
C ASP A 249 -18.70 -11.00 -3.32
N TRP A 250 -17.46 -10.57 -3.09
CA TRP A 250 -16.57 -10.10 -4.16
C TRP A 250 -16.29 -11.23 -5.14
N GLU A 251 -16.72 -11.04 -6.37
CA GLU A 251 -16.69 -12.02 -7.46
C GLU A 251 -16.76 -11.29 -8.80
N PRO A 252 -16.49 -11.97 -9.94
CA PRO A 252 -16.63 -11.35 -11.25
C PRO A 252 -17.98 -10.67 -11.45
N GLY A 253 -17.96 -9.42 -11.88
CA GLY A 253 -19.12 -8.54 -12.00
C GLY A 253 -19.32 -7.57 -10.84
N LYS A 254 -18.63 -7.78 -9.72
CA LYS A 254 -18.61 -6.89 -8.56
C LYS A 254 -17.27 -6.21 -8.46
N LYS A 255 -17.19 -4.98 -8.95
CA LYS A 255 -15.93 -4.28 -9.13
C LYS A 255 -15.58 -3.36 -7.96
N ILE A 256 -14.31 -3.10 -7.80
CA ILE A 256 -13.73 -2.16 -6.83
C ILE A 256 -12.77 -1.22 -7.55
N HIS A 257 -12.77 0.04 -7.15
CA HIS A 257 -11.72 0.99 -7.48
C HIS A 257 -10.62 0.92 -6.44
N PHE A 258 -9.38 0.72 -6.85
CA PHE A 258 -8.24 0.75 -5.96
C PHE A 258 -7.41 2.01 -6.16
N ILE A 259 -7.02 2.64 -5.07
CA ILE A 259 -6.09 3.78 -5.06
C ILE A 259 -4.91 3.41 -4.18
N GLY A 260 -3.73 3.33 -4.77
CA GLY A 260 -2.50 2.98 -4.07
C GLY A 260 -1.53 4.14 -3.99
N HIS A 261 -1.02 4.41 -2.80
CA HIS A 261 0.09 5.33 -2.59
C HIS A 261 1.39 4.55 -2.49
N SER A 262 2.43 5.03 -3.17
CA SER A 262 3.76 4.43 -3.09
C SER A 262 3.72 2.93 -3.45
N MET A 263 4.29 2.07 -2.65
CA MET A 263 4.27 0.61 -2.82
C MET A 263 2.84 0.04 -2.95
N GLY A 264 1.84 0.73 -2.43
CA GLY A 264 0.43 0.31 -2.53
C GLY A 264 -0.04 0.11 -3.97
N GLY A 265 0.46 0.89 -4.91
CA GLY A 265 0.17 0.73 -6.33
C GLY A 265 0.70 -0.57 -6.91
N GLN A 266 1.93 -0.95 -6.58
CA GLN A 266 2.51 -2.23 -6.99
C GLN A 266 1.76 -3.42 -6.36
N THR A 267 1.37 -3.28 -5.11
CA THR A 267 0.58 -4.29 -4.39
C THR A 267 -0.75 -4.57 -5.10
N ILE A 268 -1.45 -3.53 -5.52
CA ILE A 268 -2.72 -3.67 -6.26
C ILE A 268 -2.49 -4.37 -7.61
N ARG A 269 -1.46 -4.00 -8.32
CA ARG A 269 -1.10 -4.63 -9.60
C ARG A 269 -0.82 -6.12 -9.44
N GLN A 270 -0.10 -6.50 -8.40
CA GLN A 270 0.20 -7.90 -8.09
C GLN A 270 -1.07 -8.68 -7.74
N MET A 271 -1.95 -8.11 -6.94
CA MET A 271 -3.23 -8.75 -6.59
C MET A 271 -4.12 -8.95 -7.83
N GLU A 272 -4.23 -7.94 -8.69
CA GLU A 272 -5.01 -8.03 -9.93
C GLU A 272 -4.46 -9.14 -10.85
N GLU A 273 -3.15 -9.24 -10.96
CA GLU A 273 -2.51 -10.30 -11.75
C GLU A 273 -2.86 -11.70 -11.21
N PHE A 274 -2.84 -11.90 -9.90
CA PHE A 274 -3.28 -13.15 -9.30
C PHE A 274 -4.76 -13.46 -9.57
N LEU A 275 -5.63 -12.47 -9.43
CA LEU A 275 -7.06 -12.65 -9.72
C LEU A 275 -7.30 -13.13 -11.15
N ARG A 276 -6.66 -12.52 -12.11
CA ARG A 276 -6.86 -12.79 -13.53
C ARG A 276 -6.14 -14.03 -14.01
N ASN A 277 -4.87 -14.17 -13.68
CA ASN A 277 -3.99 -15.18 -14.23
C ASN A 277 -3.58 -16.27 -13.22
N GLY A 278 -3.90 -16.09 -11.94
CA GLY A 278 -3.53 -17.03 -10.89
C GLY A 278 -2.06 -17.00 -10.52
N ASN A 279 -1.65 -17.94 -9.71
CA ASN A 279 -0.27 -18.17 -9.30
C ASN A 279 0.14 -19.59 -9.72
N GLN A 280 0.92 -19.70 -10.78
CA GLN A 280 1.27 -20.99 -11.38
C GLN A 280 2.12 -21.84 -10.45
N GLU A 281 2.99 -21.27 -9.63
CA GLU A 281 3.77 -22.01 -8.64
C GLU A 281 2.88 -22.69 -7.60
N GLU A 282 1.84 -22.03 -7.14
CA GLU A 282 0.88 -22.59 -6.19
C GLU A 282 -0.04 -23.63 -6.83
N ILE A 283 -0.49 -23.40 -8.04
CA ILE A 283 -1.31 -24.35 -8.80
C ILE A 283 -0.52 -25.64 -9.02
N GLU A 284 0.72 -25.53 -9.44
CA GLU A 284 1.61 -26.68 -9.68
C GLU A 284 1.95 -27.41 -8.38
N TYR A 285 2.21 -26.67 -7.31
CA TYR A 285 2.48 -27.26 -6.01
C TYR A 285 1.28 -28.08 -5.49
N GLN A 286 0.06 -27.55 -5.62
CA GLN A 286 -1.16 -28.28 -5.26
C GLN A 286 -1.34 -29.52 -6.11
N ARG A 287 -1.07 -29.44 -7.41
CA ARG A 287 -1.16 -30.58 -8.32
C ARG A 287 -0.22 -31.71 -7.90
N GLN A 288 1.00 -31.38 -7.47
CA GLN A 288 2.01 -32.35 -7.06
C GLN A 288 1.80 -32.90 -5.65
N HIS A 289 1.35 -32.09 -4.72
CA HIS A 289 1.30 -32.42 -3.29
C HIS A 289 -0.12 -32.58 -2.74
N GLY A 290 -1.14 -32.21 -3.50
CA GLY A 290 -2.53 -32.16 -3.02
C GLY A 290 -2.76 -31.00 -2.04
N GLY A 291 -3.85 -31.08 -1.29
CA GLY A 291 -4.25 -30.05 -0.33
C GLY A 291 -5.07 -28.93 -0.94
N THR A 292 -5.26 -27.87 -0.15
CA THR A 292 -6.05 -26.71 -0.54
C THR A 292 -5.19 -25.65 -1.22
N ILE A 293 -5.85 -24.79 -2.00
CA ILE A 293 -5.25 -23.62 -2.63
C ILE A 293 -6.19 -22.42 -2.43
N SER A 294 -5.63 -21.25 -2.17
CA SER A 294 -6.41 -20.02 -2.11
C SER A 294 -7.10 -19.73 -3.44
N ASP A 295 -8.36 -19.28 -3.38
CA ASP A 295 -9.09 -18.84 -4.57
C ASP A 295 -8.39 -17.71 -5.32
N LEU A 296 -7.61 -16.89 -4.63
CA LEU A 296 -6.80 -15.85 -5.25
C LEU A 296 -5.83 -16.42 -6.31
N PHE A 297 -5.30 -17.62 -6.09
CA PHE A 297 -4.25 -18.19 -6.92
C PHE A 297 -4.75 -19.03 -8.10
N THR A 298 -6.03 -19.28 -8.19
CA THR A 298 -6.60 -20.14 -9.25
C THR A 298 -6.84 -19.42 -10.57
N GLY A 299 -6.80 -18.08 -10.58
CA GLY A 299 -7.00 -17.28 -11.78
C GLY A 299 -8.45 -17.25 -12.27
N GLY A 300 -8.64 -16.76 -13.50
CA GLY A 300 -9.95 -16.71 -14.15
C GLY A 300 -10.93 -15.71 -13.55
N LYS A 301 -10.47 -14.79 -12.72
CA LYS A 301 -11.29 -13.79 -12.02
C LYS A 301 -11.05 -12.42 -12.64
N ASP A 302 -11.79 -12.11 -13.68
CA ASP A 302 -11.85 -10.78 -14.28
C ASP A 302 -13.11 -10.03 -13.83
N ASN A 303 -13.24 -8.77 -14.19
CA ASN A 303 -14.38 -7.92 -13.80
C ASN A 303 -14.59 -7.79 -12.28
N MET A 304 -13.51 -7.76 -11.53
CA MET A 304 -13.48 -7.52 -10.08
C MET A 304 -12.79 -6.20 -9.71
N VAL A 305 -12.08 -5.59 -10.64
CA VAL A 305 -11.39 -4.30 -10.49
C VAL A 305 -11.85 -3.36 -11.59
N ALA A 306 -12.40 -2.22 -11.22
CA ALA A 306 -12.84 -1.20 -12.16
C ALA A 306 -11.70 -0.29 -12.61
N SER A 307 -10.86 0.13 -11.66
CA SER A 307 -9.74 1.03 -11.90
C SER A 307 -8.62 0.83 -10.89
N ILE A 308 -7.43 1.18 -11.33
CA ILE A 308 -6.22 1.26 -10.50
C ILE A 308 -5.64 2.66 -10.65
N THR A 309 -5.65 3.41 -9.57
CA THR A 309 -5.06 4.74 -9.49
C THR A 309 -3.84 4.68 -8.59
N THR A 310 -2.70 5.18 -9.04
CA THR A 310 -1.47 5.18 -8.25
C THR A 310 -0.99 6.60 -7.98
N LEU A 311 -0.47 6.81 -6.77
CA LEU A 311 0.05 8.08 -6.28
C LEU A 311 1.50 7.89 -5.88
N GLY A 312 2.45 8.41 -6.64
CA GLY A 312 3.86 8.29 -6.33
C GLY A 312 4.38 6.86 -6.21
N THR A 313 3.81 5.94 -6.96
CA THR A 313 4.20 4.51 -6.92
C THR A 313 5.53 4.30 -7.64
N PRO A 314 6.51 3.62 -7.02
CA PRO A 314 7.78 3.31 -7.69
C PRO A 314 7.61 2.14 -8.66
N HIS A 315 6.91 2.35 -9.77
CA HIS A 315 6.65 1.30 -10.77
C HIS A 315 7.92 0.66 -11.35
N ASN A 316 9.01 1.43 -11.39
CA ASN A 316 10.31 0.95 -11.85
C ASN A 316 11.35 0.95 -10.70
N GLY A 317 10.88 0.96 -9.47
CA GLY A 317 11.70 1.01 -8.28
C GLY A 317 12.30 2.39 -8.01
N THR A 318 13.20 2.42 -7.05
CA THR A 318 13.89 3.64 -6.64
C THR A 318 15.35 3.36 -6.28
N PRO A 319 16.31 4.18 -6.76
CA PRO A 319 17.70 4.08 -6.34
C PRO A 319 17.91 4.27 -4.84
N ALA A 320 16.98 4.93 -4.15
CA ALA A 320 17.00 5.05 -2.70
C ALA A 320 16.95 3.67 -2.02
N ALA A 321 16.09 2.76 -2.50
CA ALA A 321 16.02 1.39 -1.99
C ALA A 321 17.28 0.58 -2.35
N ASP A 322 17.89 0.82 -3.51
CA ASP A 322 19.14 0.16 -3.91
C ASP A 322 20.30 0.50 -2.97
N LYS A 323 20.30 1.70 -2.39
CA LYS A 323 21.38 2.25 -1.55
C LYS A 323 21.17 2.04 -0.06
N ILE A 324 19.93 1.99 0.40
CA ILE A 324 19.60 1.86 1.83
C ILE A 324 19.44 0.38 2.19
N GLY A 325 20.17 -0.06 3.23
CA GLY A 325 20.01 -1.42 3.74
C GLY A 325 18.70 -1.60 4.49
N THR A 326 17.99 -2.68 4.18
CA THR A 326 16.72 -3.06 4.84
C THR A 326 16.83 -3.11 6.36
N ARG A 327 17.90 -3.75 6.85
CA ARG A 327 18.12 -3.98 8.28
C ARG A 327 18.16 -2.68 9.08
N LYS A 328 18.86 -1.68 8.58
CA LYS A 328 18.97 -0.37 9.23
C LYS A 328 17.64 0.35 9.29
N LEU A 329 16.93 0.39 8.18
CA LEU A 329 15.66 1.11 8.05
C LEU A 329 14.58 0.52 8.96
N VAL A 330 14.45 -0.80 9.00
CA VAL A 330 13.46 -1.47 9.84
C VAL A 330 13.82 -1.35 11.32
N LYS A 331 15.10 -1.52 11.68
CA LYS A 331 15.56 -1.35 13.05
C LYS A 331 15.27 0.05 13.60
N GLU A 332 15.53 1.09 12.82
CA GLU A 332 15.22 2.46 13.20
C GLU A 332 13.72 2.68 13.37
N THR A 333 12.91 2.12 12.48
CA THR A 333 11.44 2.24 12.57
C THR A 333 10.90 1.55 13.80
N ILE A 334 11.36 0.34 14.11
CA ILE A 334 10.95 -0.40 15.31
C ILE A 334 11.36 0.38 16.57
N ASN A 335 12.57 0.92 16.61
CA ASN A 335 13.03 1.74 17.73
C ASN A 335 12.21 3.02 17.89
N ARG A 336 11.81 3.65 16.80
CA ARG A 336 10.96 4.84 16.80
C ARG A 336 9.56 4.52 17.35
N ILE A 337 8.98 3.43 16.93
CA ILE A 337 7.70 2.94 17.46
C ILE A 337 7.80 2.69 18.96
N GLY A 338 8.87 2.04 19.43
CA GLY A 338 9.11 1.81 20.85
C GLY A 338 9.23 3.09 21.67
N ARG A 339 9.89 4.10 21.13
CA ARG A 339 10.01 5.41 21.80
C ARG A 339 8.67 6.14 21.88
N LEU A 340 7.88 6.11 20.82
CA LEU A 340 6.55 6.74 20.78
C LEU A 340 5.56 6.05 21.72
N SER A 341 5.67 4.75 21.93
CA SER A 341 4.82 3.98 22.83
C SER A 341 5.25 4.06 24.30
N GLY A 342 6.41 4.67 24.60
CA GLY A 342 6.98 4.69 25.95
C GLY A 342 7.38 3.31 26.47
N GLY A 343 7.68 2.37 25.58
CA GLY A 343 8.04 0.99 25.91
C GLY A 343 6.86 0.10 26.31
N LYS A 344 5.62 0.59 26.15
CA LYS A 344 4.41 -0.21 26.37
C LYS A 344 4.16 -1.14 25.21
N ASP A 345 3.44 -2.22 25.47
CA ASP A 345 2.99 -3.15 24.45
C ASP A 345 2.20 -2.40 23.37
N VAL A 346 2.67 -2.49 22.16
CA VAL A 346 2.04 -1.88 21.02
C VAL A 346 1.48 -3.00 20.18
N ASP A 347 0.17 -3.16 20.18
CA ASP A 347 -0.51 -4.14 19.33
C ASP A 347 -0.60 -3.63 17.89
N ILE A 348 0.56 -3.50 17.24
CA ILE A 348 0.68 -3.12 15.85
C ILE A 348 1.27 -4.28 15.06
N ASP A 349 0.52 -4.73 14.07
CA ASP A 349 1.02 -5.68 13.09
C ASP A 349 1.87 -4.95 12.04
N LEU A 350 3.18 -5.13 12.12
CA LEU A 350 4.14 -4.58 11.17
C LEU A 350 4.34 -5.46 9.93
N GLY A 351 3.57 -6.54 9.80
CA GLY A 351 3.75 -7.50 8.71
C GLY A 351 4.84 -8.54 8.99
N PHE A 352 5.10 -8.83 10.27
CA PHE A 352 6.06 -9.83 10.69
C PHE A 352 5.43 -11.10 11.28
N SER A 353 4.12 -11.14 11.44
CA SER A 353 3.44 -12.26 12.09
C SER A 353 3.63 -13.58 11.34
N GLN A 354 3.65 -13.57 9.99
CA GLN A 354 3.94 -14.76 9.18
C GLN A 354 5.36 -15.30 9.39
N TRP A 355 6.27 -14.50 9.90
CA TRP A 355 7.64 -14.89 10.24
C TRP A 355 7.79 -15.38 11.70
N GLY A 356 6.69 -15.47 12.45
CA GLY A 356 6.70 -15.76 13.86
C GLY A 356 7.25 -14.61 14.72
N LEU A 357 7.21 -13.40 14.22
CA LEU A 357 7.80 -12.20 14.83
C LEU A 357 6.74 -11.23 15.37
N LYS A 358 5.59 -11.73 15.78
CA LYS A 358 4.63 -10.95 16.55
C LYS A 358 5.13 -10.79 17.98
N GLN A 359 4.92 -9.62 18.56
CA GLN A 359 5.22 -9.40 19.98
C GLN A 359 4.39 -10.36 20.85
N GLN A 360 5.08 -11.09 21.73
CA GLN A 360 4.45 -12.06 22.62
C GLN A 360 3.75 -11.36 23.79
N PRO A 361 2.68 -11.95 24.37
CA PRO A 361 2.15 -11.49 25.65
C PRO A 361 3.26 -11.51 26.70
N ASN A 362 3.40 -10.45 27.47
CA ASN A 362 4.44 -10.26 28.47
C ASN A 362 5.89 -10.09 27.96
N GLU A 363 6.08 -10.02 26.64
CA GLU A 363 7.36 -9.66 26.06
C GLU A 363 7.53 -8.14 26.10
N SER A 364 8.67 -7.65 26.65
CA SER A 364 9.00 -6.24 26.57
C SER A 364 9.26 -5.82 25.12
N TYR A 365 9.00 -4.55 24.80
CA TYR A 365 9.28 -4.05 23.47
C TYR A 365 10.77 -4.16 23.11
N ILE A 366 11.67 -3.99 24.07
CA ILE A 366 13.12 -4.12 23.88
C ILE A 366 13.49 -5.56 23.49
N ASP A 367 12.95 -6.54 24.19
CA ASP A 367 13.17 -7.96 23.89
C ASP A 367 12.60 -8.34 22.53
N TYR A 368 11.43 -7.82 22.19
CA TYR A 368 10.83 -7.98 20.86
C TYR A 368 11.70 -7.38 19.75
N ALA A 369 12.16 -6.14 19.93
CA ALA A 369 13.03 -5.47 18.97
C ALA A 369 14.35 -6.23 18.78
N GLU A 370 14.94 -6.75 19.85
CA GLU A 370 16.13 -7.57 19.78
C GLU A 370 15.89 -8.90 19.05
N ARG A 371 14.79 -9.57 19.31
CA ARG A 371 14.39 -10.82 18.65
C ARG A 371 14.17 -10.59 17.15
N VAL A 372 13.49 -9.50 16.76
CA VAL A 372 13.32 -9.10 15.36
C VAL A 372 14.66 -8.79 14.72
N SER A 373 15.56 -8.08 15.41
CA SER A 373 16.86 -7.70 14.85
C SER A 373 17.77 -8.89 14.53
N LYS A 374 17.58 -10.02 15.21
CA LYS A 374 18.32 -11.27 14.99
C LYS A 374 17.66 -12.21 13.98
N SER A 375 16.50 -11.84 13.46
CA SER A 375 15.75 -12.68 12.55
C SER A 375 16.39 -12.77 11.17
N LYS A 376 16.14 -13.90 10.50
CA LYS A 376 16.54 -14.14 9.11
C LYS A 376 15.79 -13.33 8.07
N ILE A 377 14.74 -12.59 8.43
CA ILE A 377 13.96 -11.75 7.51
C ILE A 377 14.81 -10.68 6.81
N TRP A 378 15.95 -10.31 7.40
CA TRP A 378 16.86 -9.33 6.82
C TRP A 378 17.59 -9.81 5.56
N ASN A 379 17.63 -11.13 5.36
CA ASN A 379 18.30 -11.76 4.24
C ASN A 379 17.35 -12.37 3.22
N THR A 380 16.04 -12.22 3.43
CA THR A 380 15.04 -12.73 2.48
C THR A 380 14.73 -11.72 1.37
N GLU A 381 14.43 -12.22 0.18
CA GLU A 381 13.87 -11.42 -0.90
C GLU A 381 12.36 -11.13 -0.69
N ASP A 382 11.70 -11.89 0.18
CA ASP A 382 10.26 -11.77 0.47
C ASP A 382 10.01 -10.66 1.52
N GLN A 383 10.41 -9.46 1.18
CA GLN A 383 10.25 -8.28 2.03
C GLN A 383 10.18 -6.99 1.18
N ALA A 384 9.61 -5.93 1.77
CA ALA A 384 9.26 -4.71 1.05
C ALA A 384 10.44 -4.02 0.36
N VAL A 385 11.57 -3.83 1.04
CA VAL A 385 12.68 -3.06 0.48
C VAL A 385 13.26 -3.74 -0.75
N ASN A 386 13.30 -5.07 -0.80
CA ASN A 386 13.71 -5.80 -1.99
C ASN A 386 12.84 -5.47 -3.20
N ASP A 387 11.53 -5.41 -3.00
CA ASP A 387 10.57 -5.10 -4.07
C ASP A 387 10.61 -3.64 -4.52
N LEU A 388 11.09 -2.74 -3.66
CA LEU A 388 11.25 -1.32 -3.96
C LEU A 388 12.54 -0.99 -4.69
N THR A 389 13.50 -1.92 -4.72
CA THR A 389 14.71 -1.78 -5.54
C THR A 389 14.35 -1.74 -7.02
N THR A 390 15.25 -1.20 -7.83
CA THR A 390 15.08 -1.17 -9.29
C THR A 390 14.99 -2.57 -9.87
N GLN A 391 15.78 -3.51 -9.36
CA GLN A 391 15.73 -4.92 -9.77
C GLN A 391 14.44 -5.62 -9.32
N GLY A 392 14.01 -5.39 -8.09
CA GLY A 392 12.76 -5.96 -7.56
C GLY A 392 11.53 -5.47 -8.31
N ALA A 393 11.49 -4.18 -8.63
CA ALA A 393 10.42 -3.60 -9.44
C ALA A 393 10.40 -4.12 -10.87
N GLU A 394 11.55 -4.31 -11.49
CA GLU A 394 11.66 -4.92 -12.81
C GLU A 394 11.06 -6.33 -12.84
N LYS A 395 11.35 -7.13 -11.80
CA LYS A 395 10.78 -8.46 -11.65
C LYS A 395 9.24 -8.43 -11.55
N ILE A 396 8.69 -7.50 -10.78
CA ILE A 396 7.24 -7.29 -10.70
C ILE A 396 6.67 -6.91 -12.07
N ASN A 397 7.33 -6.01 -12.78
CA ASN A 397 6.92 -5.60 -14.13
C ASN A 397 6.91 -6.76 -15.14
N GLN A 398 7.84 -7.69 -15.01
CA GLN A 398 7.87 -8.89 -15.85
C GLN A 398 6.77 -9.89 -15.50
N GLN A 399 6.30 -9.90 -14.26
CA GLN A 399 5.29 -10.84 -13.75
C GLN A 399 3.86 -10.32 -13.82
N THR A 400 3.67 -9.05 -14.13
CA THR A 400 2.36 -8.38 -14.20
C THR A 400 2.11 -7.83 -15.58
N SER A 401 0.84 -7.73 -15.95
CA SER A 401 0.41 -7.24 -17.26
C SER A 401 -0.79 -6.29 -17.12
N LEU A 402 -1.00 -5.47 -18.13
CA LEU A 402 -2.20 -4.64 -18.22
C LEU A 402 -3.43 -5.51 -18.49
N ASN A 403 -4.50 -5.22 -17.75
CA ASN A 403 -5.82 -5.78 -18.03
C ASN A 403 -6.57 -4.83 -18.98
N PRO A 404 -7.01 -5.29 -20.16
CA PRO A 404 -7.72 -4.44 -21.11
C PRO A 404 -9.08 -3.92 -20.62
N ASN A 405 -9.58 -4.44 -19.51
CA ASN A 405 -10.87 -4.07 -18.93
C ASN A 405 -10.75 -3.08 -17.75
N ILE A 406 -9.54 -2.68 -17.38
CA ILE A 406 -9.28 -1.80 -16.23
C ILE A 406 -8.80 -0.43 -16.71
N VAL A 407 -9.26 0.61 -16.03
CA VAL A 407 -8.76 1.99 -16.20
C VAL A 407 -7.58 2.20 -15.26
N TYR A 408 -6.43 2.59 -15.81
CA TYR A 408 -5.21 2.87 -15.07
C TYR A 408 -4.90 4.36 -15.12
N THR A 409 -4.67 4.98 -13.95
CA THR A 409 -4.32 6.40 -13.84
C THR A 409 -3.18 6.60 -12.87
N THR A 410 -2.22 7.46 -13.18
CA THR A 410 -1.11 7.78 -12.28
C THR A 410 -1.06 9.27 -11.96
N TYR A 411 -0.72 9.56 -10.71
CA TYR A 411 -0.40 10.89 -10.19
C TYR A 411 1.03 10.87 -9.67
N THR A 412 1.80 11.87 -10.03
CA THR A 412 3.23 11.94 -9.77
C THR A 412 3.58 13.27 -9.11
N GLY A 413 4.29 13.21 -8.00
CA GLY A 413 4.88 14.39 -7.37
C GLY A 413 6.30 14.65 -7.83
N SER A 414 6.73 15.90 -7.78
CA SER A 414 8.11 16.32 -7.95
C SER A 414 8.47 17.39 -6.93
N ALA A 415 9.55 17.18 -6.20
CA ALA A 415 10.01 18.09 -5.15
C ALA A 415 11.48 18.46 -5.30
N THR A 416 12.00 18.44 -6.52
CA THR A 416 13.38 18.76 -6.84
C THR A 416 13.49 19.78 -7.96
N HIS A 417 14.67 20.40 -8.05
CA HIS A 417 15.07 21.31 -9.12
C HIS A 417 16.50 21.04 -9.54
N THR A 418 16.83 21.37 -10.76
CA THR A 418 18.19 21.19 -11.29
C THR A 418 19.13 22.21 -10.68
N GLY A 419 20.20 21.72 -10.02
CA GLY A 419 21.26 22.54 -9.48
C GLY A 419 22.31 22.93 -10.52
N PRO A 420 23.29 23.78 -10.12
CA PRO A 420 24.30 24.33 -11.06
C PRO A 420 25.19 23.26 -11.68
N LEU A 421 25.37 22.12 -11.03
CA LEU A 421 26.22 21.01 -11.51
C LEU A 421 25.41 19.89 -12.21
N GLY A 422 24.12 20.10 -12.45
CA GLY A 422 23.26 19.13 -13.13
C GLY A 422 22.63 18.07 -12.25
N ASN A 423 22.95 18.02 -10.96
CA ASN A 423 22.25 17.17 -10.00
C ASN A 423 20.88 17.78 -9.68
N GLU A 424 19.90 16.93 -9.38
CA GLU A 424 18.63 17.37 -8.81
C GLU A 424 18.78 17.56 -7.30
N LEU A 425 18.33 18.69 -6.81
CA LEU A 425 18.38 19.10 -5.42
C LEU A 425 16.99 19.24 -4.84
N PRO A 426 16.79 18.93 -3.55
CA PRO A 426 15.49 19.11 -2.90
C PRO A 426 15.02 20.57 -2.98
N ASN A 427 13.74 20.76 -3.33
CA ASN A 427 13.10 22.06 -3.18
C ASN A 427 13.00 22.45 -1.70
N SER A 428 12.93 23.75 -1.40
CA SER A 428 12.79 24.23 -0.02
C SER A 428 11.48 23.75 0.64
N SER A 429 10.47 23.42 -0.16
CA SER A 429 9.19 22.88 0.30
C SER A 429 9.23 21.38 0.60
N GLU A 430 10.27 20.66 0.16
CA GLU A 430 10.40 19.24 0.46
C GLU A 430 10.63 19.02 1.96
N ILE A 431 9.91 18.07 2.54
CA ILE A 431 10.08 17.75 3.95
C ILE A 431 11.51 17.25 4.22
N LEU A 432 12.12 17.73 5.30
CA LEU A 432 13.52 17.48 5.61
C LEU A 432 13.86 15.97 5.71
N LEU A 433 12.90 15.17 6.17
CA LEU A 433 13.02 13.71 6.26
C LEU A 433 13.38 13.06 4.92
N LEU A 434 12.93 13.62 3.81
CA LEU A 434 13.14 13.07 2.46
C LEU A 434 14.39 13.62 1.76
N ASN A 435 15.05 14.62 2.34
CA ASN A 435 16.16 15.31 1.65
C ASN A 435 17.33 14.38 1.33
N LEU A 436 17.63 13.42 2.20
CA LEU A 436 18.76 12.51 1.97
C LEU A 436 18.47 11.55 0.80
N THR A 437 17.33 10.89 0.79
CA THR A 437 16.93 10.00 -0.30
C THR A 437 16.75 10.76 -1.61
N SER A 438 16.19 11.96 -1.54
CA SER A 438 16.08 12.88 -2.67
C SER A 438 17.43 13.20 -3.30
N ARG A 439 18.46 13.47 -2.49
CA ARG A 439 19.82 13.74 -2.97
C ARG A 439 20.51 12.52 -3.54
N ILE A 440 20.26 11.34 -2.97
CA ILE A 440 20.77 10.06 -3.51
C ILE A 440 20.24 9.86 -4.93
N ILE A 441 18.96 10.03 -5.15
CA ILE A 441 18.32 9.90 -6.47
C ILE A 441 18.81 11.02 -7.40
N GLY A 442 18.92 12.24 -6.89
CA GLY A 442 19.35 13.41 -7.64
C GLY A 442 20.77 13.37 -8.20
N LYS A 443 21.59 12.43 -7.74
CA LYS A 443 22.96 12.16 -8.21
C LYS A 443 23.07 10.94 -9.10
N ASP A 444 21.98 10.28 -9.43
CA ASP A 444 22.00 9.06 -10.23
C ASP A 444 22.77 9.26 -11.54
N VAL A 445 23.49 8.23 -11.98
CA VAL A 445 24.26 8.28 -13.23
C VAL A 445 23.35 8.49 -14.45
N ASN A 446 22.11 8.00 -14.38
CA ASN A 446 21.07 8.27 -15.37
C ASN A 446 20.35 9.57 -15.01
N LYS A 447 20.57 10.60 -15.80
CA LYS A 447 19.99 11.93 -15.59
C LYS A 447 18.46 11.94 -15.61
N GLU A 448 17.82 11.03 -16.33
CA GLU A 448 16.36 10.93 -16.42
C GLU A 448 15.72 10.47 -15.12
N ILE A 449 16.47 9.75 -14.28
CA ILE A 449 16.02 9.25 -12.98
C ILE A 449 16.08 10.35 -11.90
N ARG A 450 16.92 11.36 -12.06
CA ARG A 450 17.23 12.34 -11.02
C ARG A 450 16.06 13.14 -10.49
N PRO A 451 15.12 13.66 -11.32
CA PRO A 451 13.93 14.32 -10.80
C PRO A 451 13.09 13.35 -9.94
N ASN A 452 12.72 13.76 -8.73
CA ASN A 452 12.07 12.88 -7.79
C ASN A 452 11.14 13.63 -6.80
N ASP A 453 10.33 12.86 -6.10
CA ASP A 453 9.41 13.37 -5.07
C ASP A 453 9.99 13.31 -3.64
N GLY A 454 11.26 13.04 -3.53
CA GLY A 454 11.96 12.78 -2.27
C GLY A 454 12.35 11.33 -2.07
N VAL A 455 11.61 10.37 -2.60
CA VAL A 455 11.84 8.93 -2.44
C VAL A 455 11.75 8.16 -3.76
N VAL A 456 10.93 8.62 -4.69
CA VAL A 456 10.64 7.94 -5.95
C VAL A 456 10.96 8.86 -7.13
N PRO A 457 11.73 8.38 -8.12
CA PRO A 457 11.94 9.14 -9.35
C PRO A 457 10.61 9.46 -10.04
N VAL A 458 10.48 10.65 -10.58
CA VAL A 458 9.30 11.09 -11.36
C VAL A 458 9.00 10.09 -12.46
N ILE A 459 10.00 9.69 -13.22
CA ILE A 459 9.84 8.72 -14.31
C ILE A 459 9.34 7.35 -13.83
N SER A 460 9.78 6.92 -12.64
CA SER A 460 9.36 5.65 -12.03
C SER A 460 7.89 5.67 -11.61
N SER A 461 7.37 6.82 -11.20
CA SER A 461 5.98 6.92 -10.72
C SER A 461 4.94 7.13 -11.82
N GLN A 462 5.37 7.34 -13.05
CA GLN A 462 4.48 7.62 -14.16
C GLN A 462 3.82 6.34 -14.74
N HIS A 463 4.61 5.31 -14.96
CA HIS A 463 4.11 4.02 -15.45
C HIS A 463 5.20 2.95 -15.39
N PRO A 464 4.86 1.66 -15.39
CA PRO A 464 5.83 0.60 -15.62
C PRO A 464 6.49 0.74 -17.00
N SER A 465 7.80 0.56 -17.07
CA SER A 465 8.58 0.80 -18.29
C SER A 465 8.18 -0.10 -19.47
N ASN A 466 7.62 -1.26 -19.18
CA ASN A 466 7.21 -2.29 -20.16
C ASN A 466 5.71 -2.29 -20.48
N GLN A 467 4.97 -1.29 -20.04
CA GLN A 467 3.52 -1.23 -20.25
C GLN A 467 3.13 0.04 -21.02
N ALA A 468 2.08 -0.07 -21.81
CA ALA A 468 1.56 1.01 -22.62
C ALA A 468 1.07 2.19 -21.76
N PHE A 469 1.35 3.39 -22.18
CA PHE A 469 0.96 4.62 -21.50
C PHE A 469 0.62 5.73 -22.47
N LYS A 470 -0.13 6.71 -21.98
CA LYS A 470 -0.37 7.99 -22.64
C LYS A 470 -0.45 9.11 -21.62
N LYS A 471 -0.08 10.31 -22.01
CA LYS A 471 -0.24 11.50 -21.17
C LYS A 471 -1.65 12.06 -21.31
N VAL A 472 -2.23 12.46 -20.20
CA VAL A 472 -3.52 13.15 -20.13
C VAL A 472 -3.36 14.44 -19.34
N ASP A 473 -4.14 15.47 -19.67
CA ASP A 473 -4.12 16.71 -18.90
C ASP A 473 -4.95 16.62 -17.61
N ASP A 474 -4.96 17.67 -16.79
CA ASP A 474 -5.71 17.68 -15.51
C ASP A 474 -7.22 17.80 -15.69
N HIS A 475 -7.70 18.17 -16.85
CA HIS A 475 -9.11 18.50 -17.11
C HIS A 475 -9.85 17.43 -17.89
N THR A 476 -9.11 16.58 -18.61
CA THR A 476 -9.70 15.51 -19.40
C THR A 476 -10.03 14.31 -18.53
N PRO A 477 -11.26 13.76 -18.60
CA PRO A 477 -11.56 12.49 -17.95
C PRO A 477 -10.62 11.38 -18.43
N ALA A 478 -9.98 10.68 -17.51
CA ALA A 478 -9.11 9.55 -17.79
C ALA A 478 -9.89 8.26 -17.62
N THR A 479 -10.56 7.81 -18.69
CA THR A 479 -11.49 6.68 -18.66
C THR A 479 -11.12 5.55 -19.63
N ASP A 480 -10.01 5.67 -20.34
CA ASP A 480 -9.56 4.65 -21.26
C ASP A 480 -9.01 3.42 -20.53
N LYS A 481 -9.36 2.26 -21.04
CA LYS A 481 -8.99 0.97 -20.45
C LYS A 481 -7.72 0.39 -21.08
N GLY A 482 -6.96 -0.36 -20.29
CA GLY A 482 -5.81 -1.11 -20.78
C GLY A 482 -4.57 -0.29 -21.09
N VAL A 483 -4.50 0.92 -20.61
CA VAL A 483 -3.38 1.85 -20.82
C VAL A 483 -3.20 2.74 -19.59
N TRP A 484 -1.95 2.96 -19.20
CA TRP A 484 -1.64 3.92 -18.13
C TRP A 484 -1.88 5.34 -18.62
N GLN A 485 -2.77 6.06 -17.96
CA GLN A 485 -3.08 7.46 -18.21
C GLN A 485 -2.34 8.31 -17.21
N VAL A 486 -1.26 8.95 -17.67
CA VAL A 486 -0.32 9.68 -16.83
C VAL A 486 -0.76 11.13 -16.72
N ARG A 487 -1.19 11.54 -15.52
CA ARG A 487 -1.55 12.92 -15.21
C ARG A 487 -0.30 13.81 -15.18
N PRO A 488 -0.44 15.12 -15.37
CA PRO A 488 0.68 16.05 -15.27
C PRO A 488 1.37 15.96 -13.90
N VAL A 489 2.67 16.18 -13.90
CA VAL A 489 3.47 16.19 -12.67
C VAL A 489 2.97 17.27 -11.72
N GLN A 490 2.74 16.90 -10.47
CA GLN A 490 2.43 17.83 -9.39
C GLN A 490 3.75 18.46 -8.90
N HIS A 491 4.10 19.62 -9.38
CA HIS A 491 5.31 20.33 -9.00
C HIS A 491 5.22 20.86 -7.56
N ASP A 492 6.30 20.77 -6.82
CA ASP A 492 6.40 21.11 -5.40
C ASP A 492 5.55 20.22 -4.47
N TRP A 493 5.17 19.05 -4.94
CA TRP A 493 4.57 17.99 -4.13
C TRP A 493 5.57 16.88 -3.90
N ASP A 494 5.96 16.68 -2.64
CA ASP A 494 6.79 15.54 -2.28
C ASP A 494 5.95 14.27 -2.04
N HIS A 495 6.62 13.18 -1.76
CA HIS A 495 6.01 11.86 -1.59
C HIS A 495 4.94 11.83 -0.49
N LEU A 496 5.15 12.56 0.60
CA LEU A 496 4.23 12.63 1.73
C LEU A 496 3.13 13.67 1.53
N ASP A 497 3.36 14.70 0.70
CA ASP A 497 2.32 15.67 0.32
C ASP A 497 1.14 15.00 -0.38
N LEU A 498 1.42 13.96 -1.17
CA LEU A 498 0.40 13.21 -1.91
C LEU A 498 -0.66 12.56 -1.00
N VAL A 499 -0.32 12.30 0.25
CA VAL A 499 -1.25 11.73 1.26
C VAL A 499 -1.44 12.63 2.47
N GLY A 500 -0.80 13.80 2.49
CA GLY A 500 -0.94 14.75 3.60
C GLY A 500 -0.20 14.39 4.88
N MET A 501 0.77 13.48 4.83
CA MET A 501 1.63 13.14 5.97
C MET A 501 2.83 14.10 6.12
N ASP A 502 2.64 15.31 5.75
CA ASP A 502 3.60 16.39 5.71
C ASP A 502 3.30 17.47 6.78
N ALA A 503 3.01 17.07 7.99
CA ALA A 503 2.46 17.89 9.07
C ALA A 503 3.20 19.24 9.31
N PHE A 504 4.46 19.33 8.89
CA PHE A 504 5.29 20.52 9.02
C PHE A 504 5.44 21.31 7.71
N ASP A 505 4.89 20.82 6.62
CA ASP A 505 4.80 21.56 5.38
C ASP A 505 3.57 22.47 5.39
N LEU A 506 3.81 23.77 5.55
CA LEU A 506 2.76 24.79 5.52
C LEU A 506 2.43 25.27 4.10
N THR A 507 3.14 24.77 3.08
CA THR A 507 2.92 25.16 1.68
C THR A 507 1.69 24.48 1.07
N HIS A 508 1.33 23.30 1.58
CA HIS A 508 0.14 22.57 1.16
C HIS A 508 -0.90 22.51 2.29
N THR A 509 -2.07 23.05 2.02
CA THR A 509 -3.17 23.13 2.99
C THR A 509 -4.05 21.88 2.95
N GLY A 510 -4.82 21.65 4.01
CA GLY A 510 -5.84 20.59 4.02
C GLY A 510 -6.91 20.80 2.95
N ARG A 511 -7.24 22.05 2.62
CA ARG A 511 -8.17 22.37 1.52
C ARG A 511 -7.61 21.94 0.16
N GLU A 512 -6.34 22.20 -0.09
CA GLU A 512 -5.66 21.81 -1.33
C GLU A 512 -5.60 20.28 -1.47
N LEU A 513 -5.27 19.57 -0.40
CA LEU A 513 -5.31 18.12 -0.34
C LEU A 513 -6.72 17.58 -0.60
N GLY A 514 -7.72 18.18 0.01
CA GLY A 514 -9.13 17.82 -0.21
C GLY A 514 -9.56 17.98 -1.65
N GLN A 515 -9.18 19.07 -2.31
CA GLN A 515 -9.44 19.32 -3.72
C GLN A 515 -8.76 18.27 -4.62
N PHE A 516 -7.54 17.88 -4.28
CA PHE A 516 -6.80 16.84 -5.01
C PHE A 516 -7.55 15.49 -4.95
N TYR A 517 -7.99 15.05 -3.76
CA TYR A 517 -8.73 13.79 -3.62
C TYR A 517 -10.13 13.85 -4.22
N LEU A 518 -10.83 14.98 -4.11
CA LEU A 518 -12.11 15.16 -4.79
C LEU A 518 -11.96 15.09 -6.33
N GLY A 519 -10.86 15.61 -6.87
CA GLY A 519 -10.52 15.46 -8.28
C GLY A 519 -10.32 14.00 -8.69
N ILE A 520 -9.64 13.21 -7.85
CA ILE A 520 -9.50 11.75 -8.07
C ILE A 520 -10.87 11.07 -8.05
N MET A 521 -11.71 11.40 -7.07
CA MET A 521 -13.05 10.83 -6.96
C MET A 521 -13.96 11.23 -8.11
N ASP A 522 -13.83 12.46 -8.60
CA ASP A 522 -14.57 12.92 -9.80
C ASP A 522 -14.20 12.07 -11.03
N ASN A 523 -12.91 11.79 -11.22
CA ASN A 523 -12.49 10.89 -12.31
C ASN A 523 -13.02 9.47 -12.13
N ILE A 524 -13.10 8.97 -10.91
CA ILE A 524 -13.70 7.67 -10.60
C ILE A 524 -15.17 7.65 -10.99
N MET A 525 -15.90 8.73 -10.75
CA MET A 525 -17.28 8.88 -11.20
C MET A 525 -17.41 8.86 -12.72
N ARG A 526 -16.47 9.48 -13.42
CA ARG A 526 -16.41 9.45 -14.90
C ARG A 526 -16.14 8.05 -15.43
N ILE A 527 -15.32 7.27 -14.73
CA ILE A 527 -15.07 5.86 -15.07
C ILE A 527 -16.38 5.04 -14.96
N GLU A 528 -17.14 5.25 -13.89
CA GLU A 528 -18.43 4.57 -13.70
C GLU A 528 -19.45 4.98 -14.78
N GLU A 529 -19.53 6.26 -15.12
CA GLU A 529 -20.37 6.73 -16.23
C GLU A 529 -20.00 6.09 -17.57
N ALA A 530 -18.70 5.96 -17.85
CA ALA A 530 -18.20 5.31 -19.05
C ALA A 530 -18.53 3.80 -19.09
N ASP A 531 -18.68 3.16 -17.94
CA ASP A 531 -19.17 1.79 -17.81
C ASP A 531 -20.71 1.67 -17.92
N GLY A 532 -21.40 2.77 -18.14
CA GLY A 532 -22.85 2.80 -18.25
C GLY A 532 -23.59 2.83 -16.90
N ILE A 533 -22.87 3.10 -15.81
CA ILE A 533 -23.47 3.26 -14.48
C ILE A 533 -23.98 4.69 -14.36
N THR A 534 -25.30 4.83 -14.30
CA THR A 534 -25.93 6.12 -14.05
C THR A 534 -26.26 6.27 -12.58
N ASN A 535 -25.67 7.29 -11.96
CA ASN A 535 -26.10 7.72 -10.65
C ASN A 535 -27.45 8.43 -10.77
N LYS A 536 -28.48 7.84 -10.24
CA LYS A 536 -29.78 8.46 -10.13
C LYS A 536 -29.88 9.31 -8.87
#